data_db6d12296253a1795c64cd76be0d583b
#
_entry.id   db6d12296253a1795c64cd76be0d583b
#
_cell.length_a   1.000
_cell.length_b   1.000
_cell.length_c   1.000
_cell.angle_alpha   90.00
_cell.angle_beta   90.00
_cell.angle_gamma   90.00
#
_symmetry.space_group_name_H-M   'P 1'
#
loop_
_entity.id
_entity.type
_entity.pdbx_description
1 polymer ?
#
loop_
_entity_poly.entity_id
_entity_poly.type
_entity_poly.pdbx_seq_one_letter_code
_entity_poly.pdbx_strand_id
1 'polypeptide(L)'
;MTSDLRIGFGVDYHQIQKGNSMILGGVDIDCGYSIIAHSDGDIILHSICDALLGAASMGDLGTVFKEDESTENISSTVLLNQVLNLSLIHI
;
A
#
# COMPACT_ATOMS: atom_id res chain seq x y z
N MET A 1 16.90 13.74 -25.30
CA MET A 1 16.05 13.49 -24.14
C MET A 1 16.60 12.31 -23.33
N THR A 2 16.79 12.49 -22.09
CA THR A 2 17.20 11.40 -21.23
C THR A 2 16.00 10.61 -20.75
N SER A 3 16.10 9.32 -20.88
CA SER A 3 15.16 8.40 -20.28
C SER A 3 15.48 8.30 -18.79
N ASP A 4 14.50 8.52 -17.94
CA ASP A 4 14.69 8.53 -16.49
C ASP A 4 14.16 7.22 -15.91
N LEU A 5 15.08 6.28 -15.70
CA LEU A 5 14.75 5.00 -15.07
C LEU A 5 14.85 5.16 -13.57
N ARG A 6 13.77 4.83 -12.87
CA ARG A 6 13.72 4.89 -11.42
C ARG A 6 13.42 3.51 -10.86
N ILE A 7 14.01 3.24 -9.71
CA ILE A 7 13.82 1.98 -8.99
C ILE A 7 13.32 2.32 -7.60
N GLY A 8 12.27 1.62 -7.18
CA GLY A 8 11.75 1.73 -5.83
C GLY A 8 11.72 0.36 -5.17
N PHE A 9 11.75 0.38 -3.85
CA PHE A 9 11.70 -0.82 -3.02
C PHE A 9 10.66 -0.62 -1.92
N GLY A 10 9.81 -1.62 -1.71
CA GLY A 10 8.79 -1.55 -0.68
C GLY A 10 8.72 -2.85 0.10
N VAL A 11 8.53 -2.72 1.40
CA VAL A 11 8.33 -3.84 2.33
C VAL A 11 7.20 -3.46 3.25
N ASP A 12 6.32 -4.42 3.52
CA ASP A 12 5.27 -4.25 4.50
C ASP A 12 5.09 -5.53 5.30
N TYR A 13 4.66 -5.38 6.55
CA TYR A 13 4.34 -6.52 7.39
C TYR A 13 3.22 -6.15 8.35
N HIS A 14 2.40 -7.13 8.70
CA HIS A 14 1.31 -6.95 9.63
C HIS A 14 1.20 -8.18 10.53
N GLN A 15 0.65 -7.99 11.70
CA GLN A 15 0.27 -9.10 12.57
C GLN A 15 -0.96 -9.79 12.01
N ILE A 16 -1.03 -11.09 12.19
CA ILE A 16 -2.20 -11.88 11.82
C ILE A 16 -2.82 -12.50 13.06
N GLN A 17 -4.08 -12.86 12.94
CA GLN A 17 -4.84 -13.54 13.99
C GLN A 17 -5.71 -14.60 13.33
N LYS A 18 -6.25 -15.51 14.12
CA LYS A 18 -7.27 -16.43 13.63
C LYS A 18 -8.48 -15.65 13.15
N GLY A 19 -8.99 -16.01 12.01
CA GLY A 19 -10.12 -15.32 11.37
C GLY A 19 -10.60 -16.13 10.18
N ASN A 20 -11.17 -15.46 9.19
CA ASN A 20 -11.72 -16.12 8.02
C ASN A 20 -10.83 -15.95 6.80
N SER A 21 -10.45 -14.74 6.49
CA SER A 21 -9.76 -14.44 5.24
C SER A 21 -8.88 -13.22 5.39
N MET A 22 -8.01 -13.00 4.41
CA MET A 22 -7.23 -11.80 4.29
C MET A 22 -7.23 -11.33 2.83
N ILE A 23 -7.06 -10.03 2.63
CA ILE A 23 -7.01 -9.43 1.31
C ILE A 23 -5.55 -9.25 0.92
N LEU A 24 -5.15 -9.86 -0.20
CA LEU A 24 -3.80 -9.78 -0.73
C LEU A 24 -3.86 -9.45 -2.21
N GLY A 25 -3.26 -8.32 -2.62
CA GLY A 25 -3.31 -7.87 -3.99
C GLY A 25 -4.73 -7.53 -4.46
N GLY A 26 -5.60 -7.12 -3.55
CA GLY A 26 -6.98 -6.82 -3.84
C GLY A 26 -7.89 -8.05 -3.91
N VAL A 27 -7.37 -9.24 -3.63
CA VAL A 27 -8.12 -10.50 -3.70
C VAL A 27 -8.36 -11.03 -2.29
N ASP A 28 -9.61 -11.42 -2.02
CA ASP A 28 -9.98 -12.01 -0.73
C ASP A 28 -9.61 -13.50 -0.73
N ILE A 29 -8.72 -13.87 0.17
CA ILE A 29 -8.18 -15.24 0.25
C ILE A 29 -8.69 -15.89 1.54
N ASP A 30 -9.46 -16.94 1.38
CA ASP A 30 -10.02 -17.71 2.49
C ASP A 30 -8.95 -18.67 3.01
N CYS A 31 -8.32 -18.28 4.12
CA CYS A 31 -7.15 -19.00 4.64
C CYS A 31 -7.22 -19.31 6.14
N GLY A 32 -8.29 -18.93 6.82
CA GLY A 32 -8.42 -19.15 8.27
C GLY A 32 -7.68 -18.14 9.14
N TYR A 33 -7.14 -17.09 8.53
CA TYR A 33 -6.47 -15.99 9.23
C TYR A 33 -6.97 -14.66 8.72
N SER A 34 -6.86 -13.64 9.55
CA SER A 34 -7.11 -12.26 9.15
C SER A 34 -5.95 -11.39 9.58
N ILE A 35 -5.82 -10.22 8.95
CA ILE A 35 -4.76 -9.28 9.23
C ILE A 35 -5.26 -8.23 10.23
N ILE A 36 -4.42 -7.89 11.20
CA ILE A 36 -4.70 -6.79 12.14
C ILE A 36 -4.11 -5.53 11.52
N ALA A 37 -4.97 -4.60 11.10
CA ALA A 37 -4.52 -3.38 10.42
C ALA A 37 -5.54 -2.26 10.56
N HIS A 38 -5.07 -1.03 10.33
CA HIS A 38 -5.90 0.18 10.33
C HIS A 38 -6.85 0.21 9.13
N SER A 39 -6.38 -0.27 7.97
CA SER A 39 -7.17 -0.38 6.73
C SER A 39 -7.49 -1.85 6.45
N ASP A 40 -7.55 -2.26 5.19
CA ASP A 40 -7.76 -3.67 4.83
C ASP A 40 -6.51 -4.54 5.04
N GLY A 41 -5.37 -3.93 5.33
CA GLY A 41 -4.13 -4.65 5.62
C GLY A 41 -3.52 -5.36 4.44
N ASP A 42 -3.81 -4.92 3.21
CA ASP A 42 -3.28 -5.55 2.00
C ASP A 42 -1.78 -5.27 1.88
N ILE A 43 -0.96 -6.21 2.39
CA ILE A 43 0.49 -6.02 2.43
C ILE A 43 1.11 -5.98 1.03
N ILE A 44 0.49 -6.63 0.04
CA ILE A 44 0.99 -6.61 -1.33
C ILE A 44 0.80 -5.21 -1.92
N LEU A 45 -0.39 -4.66 -1.84
CA LEU A 45 -0.65 -3.32 -2.38
C LEU A 45 0.09 -2.24 -1.59
N HIS A 46 0.21 -2.38 -0.26
CA HIS A 46 0.96 -1.43 0.57
C HIS A 46 2.45 -1.42 0.19
N SER A 47 3.07 -2.58 -0.01
CA SER A 47 4.47 -2.63 -0.40
C SER A 47 4.69 -2.09 -1.81
N ILE A 48 3.75 -2.31 -2.72
CA ILE A 48 3.80 -1.71 -4.06
C ILE A 48 3.73 -0.18 -3.95
N CYS A 49 2.82 0.34 -3.12
CA CYS A 49 2.70 1.78 -2.90
C CYS A 49 4.00 2.37 -2.36
N ASP A 50 4.61 1.73 -1.36
CA ASP A 50 5.89 2.18 -0.81
C ASP A 50 6.99 2.19 -1.87
N ALA A 51 7.04 1.16 -2.71
CA ALA A 51 8.01 1.09 -3.80
C ALA A 51 7.82 2.23 -4.81
N LEU A 52 6.57 2.52 -5.17
CA LEU A 52 6.26 3.62 -6.09
C LEU A 52 6.62 4.98 -5.50
N LEU A 53 6.27 5.21 -4.24
CA LEU A 53 6.61 6.46 -3.55
C LEU A 53 8.12 6.61 -3.41
N GLY A 54 8.83 5.54 -3.09
CA GLY A 54 10.28 5.55 -3.03
C GLY A 54 10.93 5.88 -4.37
N ALA A 55 10.44 5.29 -5.46
CA ALA A 55 10.92 5.58 -6.80
C ALA A 55 10.66 7.04 -7.20
N ALA A 56 9.56 7.63 -6.73
CA ALA A 56 9.23 9.04 -6.96
C ALA A 56 9.90 9.98 -5.96
N SER A 57 10.69 9.48 -5.03
CA SER A 57 11.34 10.24 -3.96
C SER A 57 10.35 10.98 -3.06
N MET A 58 9.20 10.35 -2.78
CA MET A 58 8.13 10.95 -1.99
C MET A 58 8.01 10.35 -0.57
N GLY A 59 8.95 9.50 -0.16
CA GLY A 59 8.89 8.84 1.13
C GLY A 59 8.16 7.51 1.06
N ASP A 60 7.22 7.30 1.97
CA ASP A 60 6.46 6.06 2.07
C ASP A 60 4.99 6.36 2.38
N LEU A 61 4.18 5.30 2.50
CA LEU A 61 2.75 5.45 2.79
C LEU A 61 2.49 6.18 4.11
N GLY A 62 3.24 5.86 5.15
CA GLY A 62 3.07 6.51 6.45
C GLY A 62 3.40 8.00 6.43
N THR A 63 4.28 8.43 5.52
CA THR A 63 4.63 9.83 5.34
C THR A 63 3.53 10.57 4.57
N VAL A 64 2.99 9.96 3.52
CA VAL A 64 2.02 10.60 2.62
C VAL A 64 0.60 10.45 3.14
N PHE A 65 0.26 9.29 3.70
CA PHE A 65 -1.09 8.99 4.20
C PHE A 65 -1.01 8.62 5.68
N LYS A 66 -1.32 9.56 6.54
CA LYS A 66 -1.30 9.32 7.99
C LYS A 66 -2.49 8.44 8.40
N GLU A 67 -2.28 7.59 9.39
CA GLU A 67 -3.34 6.80 9.97
C GLU A 67 -4.21 7.70 10.87
N ASP A 68 -5.33 8.16 10.34
CA ASP A 68 -6.31 8.96 11.03
C ASP A 68 -7.72 8.57 10.55
N GLU A 69 -8.73 9.33 10.95
CA GLU A 69 -10.12 9.03 10.58
C GLU A 69 -10.34 9.03 9.06
N SER A 70 -9.58 9.84 8.33
CA SER A 70 -9.73 9.94 6.87
C SER A 70 -9.20 8.71 6.14
N THR A 71 -8.31 7.92 6.77
CA THR A 71 -7.73 6.73 6.18
C THR A 71 -8.26 5.44 6.80
N GLU A 72 -9.07 5.54 7.86
CA GLU A 72 -9.65 4.36 8.50
C GLU A 72 -10.57 3.62 7.55
N ASN A 73 -10.35 2.30 7.41
CA ASN A 73 -11.12 1.42 6.52
C ASN A 73 -11.01 1.79 5.03
N ILE A 74 -10.05 2.63 4.66
CA ILE A 74 -9.85 2.92 3.24
C ILE A 74 -9.31 1.67 2.54
N SER A 75 -9.84 1.40 1.34
CA SER A 75 -9.37 0.29 0.53
C SER A 75 -7.95 0.55 0.02
N SER A 76 -7.10 -0.47 0.05
CA SER A 76 -5.73 -0.36 -0.48
C SER A 76 -5.71 -0.13 -1.98
N THR A 77 -6.74 -0.54 -2.72
CA THR A 77 -6.86 -0.22 -4.14
C THR A 77 -7.07 1.27 -4.35
N VAL A 78 -7.81 1.94 -3.47
CA VAL A 78 -7.97 3.40 -3.50
C VAL A 78 -6.65 4.09 -3.19
N LEU A 79 -5.93 3.62 -2.17
CA LEU A 79 -4.59 4.14 -1.86
C LEU A 79 -3.63 3.98 -3.04
N LEU A 80 -3.64 2.82 -3.68
CA LEU A 80 -2.79 2.58 -4.85
C LEU A 80 -3.09 3.58 -5.97
N ASN A 81 -4.36 3.83 -6.26
CA ASN A 81 -4.74 4.80 -7.28
C ASN A 81 -4.24 6.20 -6.94
N GLN A 82 -4.35 6.61 -5.67
CA GLN A 82 -3.84 7.90 -5.23
C GLN A 82 -2.32 7.98 -5.36
N VAL A 83 -1.62 6.92 -4.99
CA VAL A 83 -0.15 6.85 -5.11
C VAL A 83 0.28 6.91 -6.58
N LEU A 84 -0.41 6.20 -7.46
CA LEU A 84 -0.11 6.25 -8.89
C LEU A 84 -0.26 7.66 -9.44
N ASN A 85 -1.32 8.36 -9.08
CA ASN A 85 -1.52 9.74 -9.51
C ASN A 85 -0.41 10.65 -8.99
N LEU A 86 -0.04 10.53 -7.71
CA LEU A 86 1.03 11.33 -7.12
C LEU A 86 2.38 11.05 -7.78
N SER A 87 2.72 9.77 -7.97
CA SER A 87 4.00 9.39 -8.56
C SER A 87 4.12 9.85 -10.01
N LEU A 88 3.04 9.78 -10.79
CA LEU A 88 3.04 10.25 -12.17
C LEU A 88 3.23 11.76 -12.27
N ILE A 89 2.71 12.53 -11.31
CA ILE A 89 2.89 13.98 -11.28
C ILE A 89 4.36 14.34 -11.01
N HIS A 90 5.06 13.54 -10.19
CA HIS A 90 6.42 13.84 -9.76
C HIS A 90 7.51 13.22 -10.64
N ILE A 91 7.15 12.34 -11.52
CA ILE A 91 8.04 11.77 -12.52
C ILE A 91 7.83 12.45 -13.88
#